data_8809f17bc28f3a0664af491eed9e87df
#
_entry.id   8809f17bc28f3a0664af491eed9e87df
#
_cell.length_a   1.000
_cell.length_b   1.000
_cell.length_c   1.000
_cell.angle_alpha   90.00
_cell.angle_beta   90.00
_cell.angle_gamma   90.00
#
_symmetry.space_group_name_H-M   'P 1'
#
loop_
_entity.id
_entity.type
_entity.pdbx_description
1 polymer ?
#
loop_
_entity_poly.entity_id
_entity_poly.type
_entity_poly.pdbx_seq_one_letter_code
_entity_poly.pdbx_strand_id
1 'polypeptide(L)'
;MLLTNDGDYANRVMHPKEEVTKTYLVKLNKPPKDEYLQKLLRGVPIIGGRVKARHIEKIPRGREQHPWLKVIISEGKNRQIRQMFEKIGLDVLKLQRVAIGRLRLGALQRGEMVYLNEAAAERVFQPDLPDEVKFLKSYKGRQKSSKRLPDL
;
A
#
# COMPACT_ATOMS: atom_id res chain seq x y z
N MET A 1 5.10 -13.41 -6.90
CA MET A 1 4.94 -14.33 -5.76
C MET A 1 6.33 -14.79 -5.33
N LEU A 2 6.59 -14.90 -4.03
CA LEU A 2 7.81 -15.52 -3.51
C LEU A 2 7.62 -17.03 -3.42
N LEU A 3 8.61 -17.78 -3.87
CA LEU A 3 8.67 -19.23 -3.77
C LEU A 3 9.96 -19.62 -3.05
N THR A 4 9.88 -20.50 -2.08
CA THR A 4 11.04 -20.98 -1.32
C THR A 4 10.81 -22.39 -0.83
N ASN A 5 11.90 -23.16 -0.67
CA ASN A 5 11.93 -24.42 0.06
C ASN A 5 12.54 -24.28 1.46
N ASP A 6 12.94 -23.07 1.85
CA ASP A 6 13.37 -22.73 3.20
C ASP A 6 12.16 -22.43 4.08
N GLY A 7 11.77 -23.39 4.93
CA GLY A 7 10.60 -23.25 5.80
C GLY A 7 10.76 -22.16 6.87
N ASP A 8 11.97 -21.94 7.36
CA ASP A 8 12.24 -20.89 8.36
C ASP A 8 12.08 -19.51 7.73
N TYR A 9 12.61 -19.30 6.54
CA TYR A 9 12.41 -18.06 5.79
C TYR A 9 10.93 -17.81 5.49
N ALA A 10 10.21 -18.82 4.98
CA ALA A 10 8.78 -18.71 4.71
C ALA A 10 8.00 -18.34 5.97
N ASN A 11 8.31 -18.95 7.09
CA ASN A 11 7.67 -18.69 8.37
C ASN A 11 7.93 -17.24 8.86
N ARG A 12 9.16 -16.75 8.75
CA ARG A 12 9.51 -15.36 9.07
C ARG A 12 8.72 -14.38 8.21
N VAL A 13 8.67 -14.58 6.89
CA VAL A 13 7.96 -13.68 5.96
C VAL A 13 6.47 -13.58 6.28
N MET A 14 5.85 -14.69 6.69
CA MET A 14 4.42 -14.76 6.98
C MET A 14 4.07 -14.42 8.43
N HIS A 15 5.05 -14.40 9.35
CA HIS A 15 4.79 -14.20 10.77
C HIS A 15 4.33 -12.76 11.06
N PRO A 16 3.21 -12.55 11.80
CA PRO A 16 2.68 -11.21 12.09
C PRO A 16 3.67 -10.28 12.82
N LYS A 17 4.56 -10.82 13.64
CA LYS A 17 5.56 -10.04 14.40
C LYS A 17 6.59 -9.33 13.51
N GLU A 18 6.87 -9.87 12.34
CA GLU A 18 7.83 -9.28 11.39
C GLU A 18 7.27 -8.04 10.70
N GLU A 19 5.96 -7.83 10.76
CA GLU A 19 5.25 -6.70 10.15
C GLU A 19 5.72 -6.40 8.71
N VAL A 20 5.96 -7.44 7.94
CA VAL A 20 6.45 -7.33 6.55
C VAL A 20 5.49 -6.47 5.73
N THR A 21 6.00 -5.35 5.23
CA THR A 21 5.18 -4.43 4.44
C THR A 21 4.91 -4.98 3.04
N LYS A 22 3.73 -4.72 2.51
CA LYS A 22 3.34 -5.04 1.14
C LYS A 22 2.85 -3.76 0.49
N THR A 23 3.41 -3.42 -0.65
CA THR A 23 3.06 -2.23 -1.41
C THR A 23 2.21 -2.60 -2.61
N TYR A 24 1.06 -1.96 -2.73
CA TYR A 24 0.10 -2.18 -3.81
C TYR A 24 -0.14 -0.92 -4.61
N LEU A 25 -0.31 -1.10 -5.93
CA LEU A 25 -0.93 -0.11 -6.80
C LEU A 25 -2.41 -0.45 -6.92
N VAL A 26 -3.26 0.52 -6.64
CA VAL A 26 -4.72 0.36 -6.55
C VAL A 26 -5.38 1.35 -7.48
N LYS A 27 -6.13 0.85 -8.47
CA LYS A 27 -6.99 1.68 -9.33
C LYS A 27 -8.40 1.69 -8.79
N LEU A 28 -8.97 2.87 -8.57
CA LEU A 28 -10.32 3.05 -8.03
C LEU A 28 -11.35 3.39 -9.11
N ASN A 29 -12.62 3.09 -8.83
CA ASN A 29 -13.75 3.42 -9.70
C ASN A 29 -14.06 4.93 -9.74
N LYS A 30 -13.68 5.67 -8.71
CA LYS A 30 -13.88 7.14 -8.60
C LYS A 30 -12.87 7.76 -7.65
N PRO A 31 -12.66 9.09 -7.69
CA PRO A 31 -11.75 9.78 -6.79
C PRO A 31 -12.17 9.67 -5.33
N PRO A 32 -11.25 9.30 -4.42
CA PRO A 32 -11.51 9.25 -2.99
C PRO A 32 -11.48 10.65 -2.37
N LYS A 33 -12.33 10.88 -1.38
CA LYS A 33 -12.21 12.04 -0.49
C LYS A 33 -11.08 11.80 0.52
N ASP A 34 -10.30 12.84 0.82
CA ASP A 34 -9.16 12.73 1.74
C ASP A 34 -9.59 12.26 3.15
N GLU A 35 -10.75 12.69 3.61
CA GLU A 35 -11.32 12.24 4.90
C GLU A 35 -11.55 10.73 4.97
N TYR A 36 -11.91 10.09 3.84
CA TYR A 36 -12.11 8.65 3.77
C TYR A 36 -10.78 7.89 3.75
N LEU A 37 -9.77 8.43 3.07
CA LEU A 37 -8.41 7.87 3.13
C LEU A 37 -7.84 7.93 4.55
N GLN A 38 -8.14 8.99 5.31
CA GLN A 38 -7.77 9.09 6.72
C GLN A 38 -8.43 8.00 7.58
N LYS A 39 -9.65 7.57 7.26
CA LYS A 39 -10.28 6.42 7.93
C LYS A 39 -9.48 5.14 7.72
N LEU A 40 -8.98 4.90 6.51
CA LEU A 40 -8.15 3.72 6.21
C LEU A 40 -6.82 3.74 6.95
N LEU A 41 -6.23 4.91 7.17
CA LEU A 41 -4.99 5.08 7.95
C LEU A 41 -5.23 4.87 9.46
N ARG A 42 -6.39 5.27 9.97
CA ARG A 42 -6.77 5.04 11.38
C ARG A 42 -7.23 3.63 11.67
N GLY A 43 -7.76 2.96 10.66
CA GLY A 43 -8.23 1.59 10.73
C GLY A 43 -9.73 1.42 10.54
N VAL A 44 -10.09 0.35 9.84
CA VAL A 44 -11.47 -0.04 9.53
C VAL A 44 -11.69 -1.51 9.87
N PRO A 45 -12.92 -1.89 10.24
CA PRO A 45 -13.27 -3.29 10.43
C PRO A 45 -13.46 -3.98 9.08
N ILE A 46 -12.90 -5.17 8.93
CA ILE A 46 -13.14 -6.08 7.80
C ILE A 46 -13.42 -7.48 8.33
N ILE A 47 -13.75 -8.41 7.45
CA ILE A 47 -13.85 -9.82 7.82
C ILE A 47 -12.46 -10.31 8.28
N GLY A 48 -12.38 -10.80 9.50
CA GLY A 48 -11.12 -11.24 10.12
C GLY A 48 -10.47 -10.22 11.04
N GLY A 49 -11.11 -9.07 11.31
CA GLY A 49 -10.69 -8.11 12.32
C GLY A 49 -10.47 -6.68 11.81
N ARG A 50 -9.90 -5.84 12.65
CA ARG A 50 -9.60 -4.46 12.32
C ARG A 50 -8.24 -4.36 11.64
N VAL A 51 -8.17 -3.60 10.56
CA VAL A 51 -6.95 -3.40 9.75
C VAL A 51 -6.76 -1.93 9.43
N LYS A 52 -5.53 -1.53 9.15
CA LYS A 52 -5.20 -0.16 8.73
C LYS A 52 -4.16 -0.16 7.61
N ALA A 53 -4.20 0.87 6.79
CA ALA A 53 -3.09 1.18 5.90
C ALA A 53 -1.95 1.84 6.70
N ARG A 54 -0.72 1.52 6.36
CA ARG A 54 0.49 2.16 6.91
C ARG A 54 0.81 3.47 6.16
N HIS A 55 0.48 3.50 4.87
CA HIS A 55 0.68 4.65 4.02
C HIS A 55 -0.28 4.60 2.82
N ILE A 56 -0.76 5.77 2.40
CA ILE A 56 -1.56 5.94 1.18
C ILE A 56 -1.06 7.19 0.46
N GLU A 57 -0.78 7.05 -0.82
CA GLU A 57 -0.30 8.13 -1.67
C GLU A 57 -1.06 8.12 -3.00
N LYS A 58 -1.54 9.29 -3.43
CA LYS A 58 -2.09 9.46 -4.78
C LYS A 58 -0.95 9.52 -5.78
N ILE A 59 -1.00 8.68 -6.80
CA ILE A 59 0.01 8.69 -7.86
C ILE A 59 -0.57 9.26 -9.15
N PRO A 60 0.19 10.10 -9.89
CA PRO A 60 -0.25 10.69 -11.15
C PRO A 60 -0.20 9.64 -12.28
N ARG A 61 -1.19 8.76 -12.32
CA ARG A 61 -1.30 7.72 -13.32
C ARG A 61 -2.75 7.55 -13.77
N GLY A 62 -2.97 7.49 -15.06
CA GLY A 62 -4.29 7.27 -15.64
C GLY A 62 -5.15 8.54 -15.65
N ARG A 63 -6.47 8.34 -15.79
CA ARG A 63 -7.45 9.43 -15.82
C ARG A 63 -7.88 9.82 -14.41
N GLU A 64 -8.16 11.08 -14.17
CA GLU A 64 -8.63 11.59 -12.86
C GLU A 64 -9.88 10.87 -12.35
N GLN A 65 -10.79 10.46 -13.25
CA GLN A 65 -12.00 9.72 -12.91
C GLN A 65 -11.73 8.34 -12.30
N HIS A 66 -10.57 7.76 -12.63
CA HIS A 66 -10.13 6.45 -12.13
C HIS A 66 -8.71 6.54 -11.59
N PRO A 67 -8.54 7.19 -10.43
CA PRO A 67 -7.22 7.46 -9.90
C PRO A 67 -6.51 6.19 -9.44
N TRP A 68 -5.19 6.28 -9.45
CA TRP A 68 -4.32 5.28 -8.87
C TRP A 68 -3.79 5.75 -7.53
N LEU A 69 -3.73 4.82 -6.58
CA LEU A 69 -3.12 5.00 -5.27
C LEU A 69 -1.99 3.99 -5.09
N LYS A 70 -0.96 4.42 -4.35
CA LYS A 70 0.01 3.53 -3.72
C LYS A 70 -0.46 3.30 -2.29
N VAL A 71 -0.64 2.05 -1.91
CA VAL A 71 -1.10 1.66 -0.58
C VAL A 71 -0.12 0.68 0.03
N ILE A 72 0.32 0.94 1.25
CA ILE A 72 1.21 0.05 2.01
C ILE A 72 0.46 -0.49 3.22
N ILE A 73 0.50 -1.81 3.39
CA ILE A 73 -0.05 -2.53 4.55
C ILE A 73 1.03 -3.42 5.15
N SER A 74 0.89 -3.81 6.41
CA SER A 74 1.81 -4.72 7.10
C SER A 74 1.18 -6.05 7.52
N GLU A 75 -0.08 -6.23 7.27
CA GLU A 75 -0.78 -7.51 7.37
C GLU A 75 -1.21 -8.02 5.98
N GLY A 76 -1.79 -9.19 5.90
CA GLY A 76 -2.20 -9.79 4.62
C GLY A 76 -3.46 -10.63 4.79
N LYS A 77 -4.53 -10.04 5.34
CA LYS A 77 -5.83 -10.71 5.45
C LYS A 77 -6.48 -10.91 4.08
N ASN A 78 -7.32 -11.91 3.97
CA ASN A 78 -7.99 -12.23 2.71
C ASN A 78 -8.69 -11.01 2.13
N ARG A 79 -8.37 -10.67 0.87
CA ARG A 79 -8.93 -9.54 0.13
C ARG A 79 -8.89 -8.21 0.90
N GLN A 80 -7.90 -8.02 1.75
CA GLN A 80 -7.82 -6.90 2.70
C GLN A 80 -7.98 -5.54 2.02
N ILE A 81 -7.21 -5.25 0.98
CA ILE A 81 -7.26 -3.95 0.26
C ILE A 81 -8.67 -3.71 -0.29
N ARG A 82 -9.28 -4.71 -0.94
CA ARG A 82 -10.62 -4.57 -1.51
C ARG A 82 -11.67 -4.30 -0.43
N GLN A 83 -11.64 -5.05 0.67
CA GLN A 83 -12.55 -4.85 1.80
C GLN A 83 -12.37 -3.47 2.44
N MET A 84 -11.13 -2.99 2.57
CA MET A 84 -10.85 -1.65 3.13
C MET A 84 -11.49 -0.55 2.29
N PHE A 85 -11.34 -0.60 0.97
CA PHE A 85 -11.93 0.41 0.08
C PHE A 85 -13.46 0.30 0.01
N GLU A 86 -14.03 -0.89 0.03
CA GLU A 86 -15.48 -1.11 0.14
C GLU A 86 -16.07 -0.43 1.37
N LYS A 87 -15.37 -0.43 2.52
CA LYS A 87 -15.80 0.24 3.76
C LYS A 87 -15.93 1.76 3.64
N ILE A 88 -15.28 2.35 2.66
CA ILE A 88 -15.38 3.79 2.37
C ILE A 88 -16.17 4.08 1.08
N GLY A 89 -16.90 3.09 0.56
CA GLY A 89 -17.78 3.22 -0.59
C GLY A 89 -17.06 3.32 -1.93
N LEU A 90 -15.87 2.70 -2.05
CA LEU A 90 -15.06 2.68 -3.26
C LEU A 90 -14.79 1.24 -3.71
N ASP A 91 -14.77 1.06 -5.05
CA ASP A 91 -14.44 -0.22 -5.67
C ASP A 91 -13.03 -0.20 -6.24
N VAL A 92 -12.31 -1.27 -6.00
CA VAL A 92 -10.98 -1.49 -6.56
C VAL A 92 -11.12 -2.16 -7.93
N LEU A 93 -10.82 -1.41 -8.99
CA LEU A 93 -10.89 -1.89 -10.37
C LEU A 93 -9.67 -2.73 -10.76
N LYS A 94 -8.47 -2.30 -10.32
CA LYS A 94 -7.21 -3.04 -10.52
C LYS A 94 -6.39 -3.01 -9.24
N LEU A 95 -5.71 -4.12 -8.99
CA LEU A 95 -4.86 -4.31 -7.83
C LEU A 95 -3.60 -5.05 -8.24
N GLN A 96 -2.45 -4.46 -7.97
CA GLN A 96 -1.15 -5.06 -8.25
C GLN A 96 -0.23 -4.89 -7.05
N ARG A 97 0.30 -6.00 -6.52
CA ARG A 97 1.37 -5.92 -5.53
C ARG A 97 2.70 -5.68 -6.25
N VAL A 98 3.40 -4.61 -5.90
CA VAL A 98 4.64 -4.18 -6.54
C VAL A 98 5.87 -4.30 -5.66
N ALA A 99 5.71 -4.52 -4.37
CA ALA A 99 6.82 -4.76 -3.45
C ALA A 99 6.39 -5.58 -2.22
N ILE A 100 7.33 -6.32 -1.66
CA ILE A 100 7.27 -6.95 -0.34
C ILE A 100 8.51 -6.44 0.41
N GLY A 101 8.31 -5.63 1.46
CA GLY A 101 9.38 -4.85 2.03
C GLY A 101 10.05 -4.00 0.95
N ARG A 102 11.36 -3.94 0.93
CA ARG A 102 12.14 -3.28 -0.12
C ARG A 102 12.46 -4.17 -1.32
N LEU A 103 11.99 -5.40 -1.35
CA LEU A 103 12.07 -6.24 -2.54
C LEU A 103 10.99 -5.82 -3.53
N ARG A 104 11.38 -5.22 -4.63
CA ARG A 104 10.48 -4.67 -5.66
C ARG A 104 10.28 -5.66 -6.80
N LEU A 105 9.08 -5.66 -7.37
CA LEU A 105 8.75 -6.42 -8.58
C LEU A 105 9.61 -5.97 -9.78
N GLY A 106 9.84 -4.67 -9.89
CA GLY A 106 10.62 -4.10 -10.99
C GLY A 106 10.02 -4.39 -12.36
N ALA A 107 10.88 -4.76 -13.30
CA ALA A 107 10.50 -5.04 -14.70
C ALA A 107 10.07 -6.51 -14.95
N LEU A 108 9.98 -7.34 -13.92
CA LEU A 108 9.61 -8.76 -14.05
C LEU A 108 8.21 -8.89 -14.67
N GLN A 109 8.10 -9.61 -15.77
CA GLN A 109 6.87 -9.82 -16.50
C GLN A 109 6.09 -11.04 -16.01
N ARG A 110 4.84 -11.16 -16.43
CA ARG A 110 4.02 -12.35 -16.14
C ARG A 110 4.66 -13.61 -16.72
N GLY A 111 4.74 -14.66 -15.92
CA GLY A 111 5.35 -15.93 -16.30
C GLY A 111 6.88 -15.97 -16.15
N GLU A 112 7.52 -14.83 -15.90
CA GLU A 112 8.95 -14.78 -15.61
C GLU A 112 9.25 -15.14 -14.15
N MET A 113 10.43 -15.70 -13.95
CA MET A 113 10.96 -16.07 -12.64
C MET A 113 12.43 -15.64 -12.57
N VAL A 114 12.83 -15.17 -11.40
CA VAL A 114 14.22 -14.83 -11.08
C VAL A 114 14.62 -15.44 -9.75
N TYR A 115 15.83 -15.95 -9.68
CA TYR A 115 16.43 -16.39 -8.43
C TYR A 115 16.91 -15.19 -7.62
N LEU A 116 16.59 -15.19 -6.34
CA LEU A 116 17.05 -14.17 -5.40
C LEU A 116 18.31 -14.66 -4.68
N ASN A 117 19.32 -13.82 -4.59
CA ASN A 117 20.41 -14.02 -3.67
C ASN A 117 19.98 -13.68 -2.23
N GLU A 118 20.80 -14.04 -1.26
CA GLU A 118 20.52 -13.81 0.15
C GLU A 118 20.22 -12.33 0.48
N ALA A 119 21.02 -11.41 -0.05
CA ALA A 119 20.84 -9.97 0.16
C ALA A 119 19.50 -9.47 -0.38
N ALA A 120 19.06 -9.95 -1.54
CA ALA A 120 17.75 -9.61 -2.09
C ALA A 120 16.60 -10.24 -1.28
N ALA A 121 16.75 -11.49 -0.83
CA ALA A 121 15.77 -12.16 0.02
C ALA A 121 15.58 -11.44 1.37
N GLU A 122 16.65 -10.93 1.97
CA GLU A 122 16.56 -10.17 3.23
C GLU A 122 15.91 -8.79 3.09
N ARG A 123 15.84 -8.20 1.89
CA ARG A 123 15.10 -6.93 1.65
C ARG A 123 13.62 -7.02 1.98
N VAL A 124 13.04 -8.20 1.99
CA VAL A 124 11.65 -8.45 2.38
C VAL A 124 11.36 -7.95 3.80
N PHE A 125 12.34 -8.04 4.70
CA PHE A 125 12.21 -7.62 6.10
C PHE A 125 12.51 -6.13 6.33
N GLN A 126 12.91 -5.39 5.30
CA GLN A 126 13.14 -3.96 5.36
C GLN A 126 11.84 -3.24 4.99
N PRO A 127 11.22 -2.46 5.89
CA PRO A 127 9.96 -1.78 5.59
C PRO A 127 10.17 -0.69 4.52
N ASP A 128 9.28 -0.66 3.52
CA ASP A 128 9.27 0.36 2.47
C ASP A 128 8.29 1.49 2.84
N LEU A 129 8.50 2.08 4.01
CA LEU A 129 7.72 3.21 4.48
C LEU A 129 8.49 4.53 4.24
N PRO A 130 7.80 5.61 3.86
CA PRO A 130 8.43 6.92 3.79
C PRO A 130 8.83 7.38 5.20
N ASP A 131 9.93 8.13 5.29
CA ASP A 131 10.33 8.75 6.54
C ASP A 131 9.20 9.64 7.08
N GLU A 132 8.83 9.49 8.34
CA GLU A 132 7.72 10.25 8.96
C GLU A 132 7.89 11.77 8.81
N VAL A 133 9.13 12.24 8.87
CA VAL A 133 9.46 13.67 8.71
C VAL A 133 9.14 14.18 7.30
N LYS A 134 9.34 13.39 6.25
CA LYS A 134 8.99 13.75 4.87
C LYS A 134 7.48 13.75 4.67
N PHE A 135 6.79 12.80 5.25
CA PHE A 135 5.33 12.71 5.20
C PHE A 135 4.66 13.92 5.84
N LEU A 136 5.07 14.31 7.05
CA LEU A 136 4.52 15.47 7.76
C LEU A 136 4.79 16.79 7.02
N LYS A 137 5.95 16.94 6.39
CA LYS A 137 6.28 18.14 5.59
C LYS A 137 5.42 18.23 4.32
N SER A 138 5.21 17.14 3.61
CA SER A 138 4.37 17.13 2.41
C SER A 138 2.89 17.38 2.74
N TYR A 139 2.41 16.89 3.87
CA TYR A 139 1.05 17.07 4.33
C TYR A 139 0.79 18.53 4.81
N LYS A 140 1.71 19.11 5.60
CA LYS A 140 1.62 20.51 6.05
C LYS A 140 1.70 21.50 4.88
N GLY A 141 2.48 21.21 3.85
CA GLY A 141 2.57 22.02 2.63
C GLY A 141 1.27 22.06 1.85
N ARG A 142 0.53 20.96 1.77
CA ARG A 142 -0.77 20.90 1.08
C ARG A 142 -1.91 21.57 1.85
N GLN A 143 -1.86 21.59 3.19
CA GLN A 143 -2.88 22.31 3.98
C GLN A 143 -2.75 23.85 3.86
N LYS A 144 -1.55 24.36 3.63
CA LYS A 144 -1.36 25.81 3.44
C LYS A 144 -1.84 26.32 2.08
N SER A 145 -1.90 25.47 1.06
CA SER A 145 -2.40 25.83 -0.27
C SER A 145 -3.92 25.79 -0.40
N SER A 146 -4.64 25.14 0.52
CA SER A 146 -6.10 25.08 0.51
C SER A 146 -6.80 26.24 1.25
N LYS A 147 -6.03 27.22 1.79
CA LYS A 147 -6.56 28.41 2.47
C LYS A 147 -6.42 29.69 1.62
N ARG A 148 -6.74 29.63 0.35
CA ARG A 148 -7.11 30.80 -0.42
C ARG A 148 -8.40 30.50 -1.19
N LEU A 149 -9.52 30.63 -0.49
CA LEU A 149 -10.77 30.99 -1.14
C LEU A 149 -10.57 32.42 -1.65
N PRO A 150 -10.84 32.73 -2.93
CA PRO A 150 -10.91 34.10 -3.37
C PRO A 150 -12.07 34.76 -2.64
N ASP A 151 -11.79 35.87 -2.00
CA ASP A 151 -12.84 36.79 -1.55
C ASP A 151 -13.66 37.19 -2.77
N LEU A 152 -14.94 36.96 -2.69
CA LEU A 152 -15.93 37.52 -3.61
C LEU A 152 -16.10 39.01 -3.31
#